data_3e51ab808d7c230cf857ef5286ecca4d
#
_entry.id   3e51ab808d7c230cf857ef5286ecca4d
#
_cell.length_a   1.000
_cell.length_b   1.000
_cell.length_c   1.000
_cell.angle_alpha   90.00
_cell.angle_beta   90.00
_cell.angle_gamma   90.00
#
_symmetry.space_group_name_H-M   'P 1'
#
loop_
_entity.id
_entity.type
_entity.pdbx_description
1 polymer ?
#
loop_
_entity_poly.entity_id
_entity_poly.type
_entity_poly.pdbx_seq_one_letter_code
_entity_poly.pdbx_strand_id
1 'polypeptide(L)'
;MKVLVTGADGQLGRELRHVLEQEIPGKTIYTDINELDITDAKAVERFISGNDITHIVNCAAYTAVXKAEEDEANCLKINFEAVKNIANAAYNAGAKVIHISTDYVFDGTAHRPYKESDKVNPVSQYGTSKRKGETVLMALCTDAIILRTSWLYSPYGHNFVKTMLNKGREGGKLRVVSDQIGTPTYARDLAGAISTILRARQWAPGIYNFSNEGVCSWYDFAKAIFRIAGLKDCTVAPIPTEDYPTPXSRPAYSVLDKTRIKRTYDIAIPHWEESLEKCIARMESGE
;
A
#
# COMPACT_ATOMS: atom_id res chain seq x y z
N MET A 1 -16.46 -10.97 15.25
CA MET A 1 -15.71 -10.47 14.10
C MET A 1 -14.91 -11.61 13.49
N LYS A 2 -15.00 -11.74 12.19
CA LYS A 2 -14.20 -12.70 11.44
C LYS A 2 -13.65 -12.00 10.21
N VAL A 3 -12.33 -11.96 10.09
CA VAL A 3 -11.64 -11.15 9.09
C VAL A 3 -11.05 -12.03 8.01
N LEU A 4 -11.20 -11.62 6.77
CA LEU A 4 -10.50 -12.22 5.63
C LEU A 4 -9.45 -11.25 5.13
N VAL A 5 -8.20 -11.67 5.07
CA VAL A 5 -7.13 -10.89 4.44
C VAL A 5 -6.80 -11.56 3.11
N THR A 6 -6.92 -10.81 2.02
CA THR A 6 -6.48 -11.26 0.70
C THR A 6 -5.10 -10.69 0.40
N GLY A 7 -4.36 -11.33 -0.50
CA GLY A 7 -3.00 -10.90 -0.77
C GLY A 7 -2.08 -11.08 0.43
N ALA A 8 -2.35 -12.10 1.23
CA ALA A 8 -1.70 -12.26 2.53
C ALA A 8 -0.21 -12.58 2.43
N ASP A 9 0.26 -13.05 1.28
CA ASP A 9 1.68 -13.38 1.13
C ASP A 9 2.52 -12.18 0.70
N GLY A 10 1.88 -11.05 0.38
CA GLY A 10 2.60 -9.82 0.05
C GLY A 10 3.10 -9.11 1.29
N GLN A 11 3.80 -7.98 1.09
CA GLN A 11 4.44 -7.33 2.22
C GLN A 11 3.44 -6.80 3.25
N LEU A 12 2.36 -6.17 2.83
CA LEU A 12 1.37 -5.70 3.79
C LEU A 12 0.64 -6.86 4.43
N GLY A 13 0.28 -7.88 3.64
CA GLY A 13 -0.40 -9.05 4.18
C GLY A 13 0.40 -9.75 5.27
N ARG A 14 1.71 -9.87 5.09
CA ARG A 14 2.56 -10.49 6.10
C ARG A 14 2.66 -9.65 7.35
N GLU A 15 2.77 -8.34 7.20
CA GLU A 15 2.76 -7.45 8.37
C GLU A 15 1.42 -7.52 9.10
N LEU A 16 0.33 -7.62 8.35
CA LEU A 16 -0.99 -7.76 8.96
C LEU A 16 -1.10 -9.04 9.77
N ARG A 17 -0.58 -10.15 9.25
CA ARG A 17 -0.62 -11.40 10.02
C ARG A 17 0.06 -11.20 11.36
N HIS A 18 1.23 -10.58 11.35
CA HIS A 18 1.96 -10.33 12.59
C HIS A 18 1.13 -9.48 13.56
N VAL A 19 0.58 -8.36 13.07
CA VAL A 19 -0.14 -7.42 13.91
C VAL A 19 -1.48 -8.00 14.38
N LEU A 20 -2.25 -8.59 13.47
CA LEU A 20 -3.59 -9.05 13.83
C LEU A 20 -3.55 -10.25 14.78
N GLU A 21 -2.55 -11.12 14.65
CA GLU A 21 -2.46 -12.24 15.56
C GLU A 21 -2.08 -11.80 16.98
N GLN A 22 -1.45 -10.63 17.12
CA GLN A 22 -1.20 -10.07 18.45
C GLN A 22 -2.42 -9.33 18.99
N GLU A 23 -3.10 -8.57 18.14
CA GLU A 23 -4.18 -7.67 18.60
C GLU A 23 -5.54 -8.34 18.68
N ILE A 24 -5.86 -9.21 17.71
CA ILE A 24 -7.13 -9.94 17.69
C ILE A 24 -6.86 -11.40 17.32
N PRO A 25 -6.17 -12.15 18.17
CA PRO A 25 -5.74 -13.52 17.80
C PRO A 25 -6.91 -14.42 17.45
N GLY A 26 -6.72 -15.23 16.42
CA GLY A 26 -7.67 -16.25 16.02
C GLY A 26 -8.90 -15.74 15.28
N LYS A 27 -8.91 -14.47 14.88
CA LYS A 27 -10.08 -13.89 14.19
C LYS A 27 -9.91 -13.83 12.67
N THR A 28 -8.75 -14.14 12.13
CA THR A 28 -8.44 -13.85 10.73
C THR A 28 -8.08 -15.09 9.94
N ILE A 29 -8.62 -15.16 8.72
CA ILE A 29 -8.20 -16.15 7.71
C ILE A 29 -7.33 -15.38 6.70
N TYR A 30 -6.14 -15.91 6.45
CA TYR A 30 -5.18 -15.29 5.53
C TYR A 30 -5.16 -16.06 4.22
N THR A 31 -5.38 -15.39 3.10
CA THR A 31 -5.44 -16.05 1.80
C THR A 31 -4.58 -15.34 0.77
N ASP A 32 -4.05 -16.13 -0.15
CA ASP A 32 -3.51 -15.59 -1.38
C ASP A 32 -4.05 -16.43 -2.51
N ILE A 33 -3.45 -16.35 -3.69
CA ILE A 33 -4.07 -16.92 -4.90
C ILE A 33 -4.33 -18.43 -4.74
N ASN A 34 -3.47 -19.13 -4.03
CA ASN A 34 -3.66 -20.59 -3.87
C ASN A 34 -4.85 -20.94 -2.99
N GLU A 35 -5.12 -20.13 -1.98
CA GLU A 35 -6.25 -20.40 -1.08
C GLU A 35 -7.55 -19.81 -1.63
N LEU A 36 -7.46 -18.67 -2.30
CA LEU A 36 -8.63 -18.00 -2.83
C LEU A 36 -8.21 -17.12 -4.01
N ASP A 37 -8.64 -17.48 -5.19
CA ASP A 37 -8.38 -16.68 -6.39
C ASP A 37 -9.49 -15.63 -6.49
N ILE A 38 -9.14 -14.37 -6.17
CA ILE A 38 -10.17 -13.31 -6.14
C ILE A 38 -10.67 -12.92 -7.52
N THR A 39 -10.03 -13.40 -8.60
CA THR A 39 -10.58 -13.19 -9.94
C THR A 39 -11.71 -14.15 -10.26
N ASP A 40 -11.96 -15.13 -9.42
CA ASP A 40 -13.05 -16.10 -9.58
C ASP A 40 -14.23 -15.66 -8.71
N ALA A 41 -15.22 -15.05 -9.33
CA ALA A 41 -16.34 -14.43 -8.61
C ALA A 41 -17.09 -15.43 -7.73
N LYS A 42 -17.33 -16.64 -8.23
CA LYS A 42 -18.08 -17.63 -7.46
C LYS A 42 -17.25 -18.14 -6.27
N ALA A 43 -15.95 -18.29 -6.47
CA ALA A 43 -15.09 -18.72 -5.38
C ALA A 43 -15.08 -17.69 -4.26
N VAL A 44 -15.02 -16.39 -4.62
CA VAL A 44 -15.05 -15.31 -3.63
C VAL A 44 -16.37 -15.34 -2.85
N GLU A 45 -17.47 -15.49 -3.56
CA GLU A 45 -18.78 -15.50 -2.90
C GLU A 45 -18.91 -16.67 -1.95
N ARG A 46 -18.50 -17.87 -2.39
CA ARG A 46 -18.58 -19.05 -1.55
C ARG A 46 -17.69 -18.93 -0.33
N PHE A 47 -16.50 -18.39 -0.50
CA PHE A 47 -15.56 -18.26 0.61
C PHE A 47 -16.11 -17.31 1.67
N ILE A 48 -16.59 -16.15 1.26
CA ILE A 48 -17.05 -15.14 2.19
C ILE A 48 -18.31 -15.61 2.93
N SER A 49 -19.28 -16.18 2.22
CA SER A 49 -20.48 -16.65 2.88
C SER A 49 -20.22 -17.92 3.70
N GLY A 50 -19.41 -18.83 3.16
CA GLY A 50 -19.17 -20.12 3.81
C GLY A 50 -18.35 -20.02 5.07
N ASN A 51 -17.59 -18.95 5.24
CA ASN A 51 -16.76 -18.76 6.43
C ASN A 51 -17.29 -17.68 7.35
N ASP A 52 -18.50 -17.18 7.10
CA ASP A 52 -19.13 -16.15 7.95
C ASP A 52 -18.25 -14.92 8.11
N ILE A 53 -17.60 -14.50 7.04
CA ILE A 53 -16.70 -13.35 7.06
C ILE A 53 -17.51 -12.08 7.33
N THR A 54 -17.02 -11.28 8.29
CA THR A 54 -17.66 -9.99 8.62
C THR A 54 -16.87 -8.81 8.10
N HIS A 55 -15.56 -8.99 7.90
CA HIS A 55 -14.67 -7.92 7.45
C HIS A 55 -13.67 -8.48 6.46
N ILE A 56 -13.38 -7.72 5.40
CA ILE A 56 -12.41 -8.11 4.39
C ILE A 56 -11.36 -7.01 4.29
N VAL A 57 -10.09 -7.38 4.38
CA VAL A 57 -8.98 -6.46 4.13
C VAL A 57 -8.33 -6.89 2.81
N ASN A 58 -8.55 -6.11 1.77
CA ASN A 58 -8.07 -6.46 0.44
C ASN A 58 -6.69 -5.86 0.19
N CYS A 59 -5.66 -6.69 0.36
CA CYS A 59 -4.28 -6.30 0.09
C CYS A 59 -3.80 -6.80 -1.27
N ALA A 60 -4.61 -7.57 -1.97
CA ALA A 60 -4.21 -8.11 -3.28
C ALA A 60 -4.24 -6.99 -4.32
N ALA A 61 -3.19 -6.88 -5.09
CA ALA A 61 -3.13 -5.86 -6.13
C ALA A 61 -2.04 -6.22 -7.14
N TYR A 62 -2.22 -5.73 -8.35
CA TYR A 62 -1.17 -5.72 -9.35
C TYR A 62 -0.39 -4.43 -9.11
N THR A 63 0.86 -4.56 -8.67
CA THR A 63 1.61 -3.41 -8.20
C THR A 63 2.83 -3.06 -9.06
N ALA A 64 3.08 -3.78 -10.14
CA ALA A 64 4.24 -3.53 -11.01
C ALA A 64 3.91 -2.35 -11.94
N VAL A 65 4.10 -1.16 -11.45
CA VAL A 65 3.67 0.07 -12.13
C VAL A 65 4.20 0.21 -13.56
N UNK A 66 5.25 -0.06 -13.62
CA UNK A 66 5.87 0.06 -14.86
C UNK A 66 5.43 -0.94 -15.84
N LYS A 67 5.36 -2.13 -15.37
CA LYS A 67 4.93 -3.22 -16.24
C LYS A 67 3.46 -3.09 -16.64
N ALA A 68 2.67 -2.44 -15.78
CA ALA A 68 1.26 -2.28 -16.05
C ALA A 68 1.00 -1.57 -17.38
N GLU A 69 1.91 -0.73 -17.84
CA GLU A 69 1.74 -0.04 -19.12
C GLU A 69 1.67 -1.00 -20.30
N GLU A 70 2.26 -2.19 -20.16
CA GLU A 70 2.26 -3.21 -21.21
C GLU A 70 1.34 -4.39 -20.90
N ASP A 71 0.74 -4.42 -19.71
CA ASP A 71 -0.02 -5.57 -19.23
C ASP A 71 -1.37 -5.12 -18.71
N GLU A 72 -2.03 -4.30 -19.49
CA GLU A 72 -3.27 -3.63 -19.07
C GLU A 72 -4.35 -4.64 -18.66
N ALA A 73 -4.48 -5.75 -19.39
CA ALA A 73 -5.53 -6.72 -19.13
C ALA A 73 -5.40 -7.35 -17.74
N ASN A 74 -4.18 -7.78 -17.37
CA ASN A 74 -3.98 -8.38 -16.06
C ASN A 74 -4.08 -7.33 -14.96
N CYS A 75 -3.59 -6.13 -15.23
CA CYS A 75 -3.70 -5.04 -14.28
C CYS A 75 -5.17 -4.75 -13.94
N LEU A 76 -6.02 -4.66 -14.95
CA LEU A 76 -7.45 -4.45 -14.74
C LEU A 76 -8.13 -5.63 -14.07
N LYS A 77 -7.70 -6.84 -14.43
CA LYS A 77 -8.32 -8.03 -13.84
C LYS A 77 -8.16 -8.04 -12.33
N ILE A 78 -6.99 -7.66 -11.85
CA ILE A 78 -6.70 -7.72 -10.41
C ILE A 78 -7.14 -6.45 -9.70
N ASN A 79 -6.86 -5.28 -10.30
CA ASN A 79 -7.11 -4.01 -9.61
C ASN A 79 -8.53 -3.50 -9.77
N PHE A 80 -9.29 -4.05 -10.71
CA PHE A 80 -10.67 -3.64 -10.92
C PHE A 80 -11.64 -4.81 -10.82
N GLU A 81 -11.50 -5.85 -11.66
CA GLU A 81 -12.51 -6.91 -11.70
C GLU A 81 -12.53 -7.73 -10.42
N ALA A 82 -11.35 -8.03 -9.86
CA ALA A 82 -11.30 -8.77 -8.60
C ALA A 82 -11.90 -7.94 -7.46
N VAL A 83 -11.67 -6.62 -7.48
CA VAL A 83 -12.27 -5.76 -6.46
C VAL A 83 -13.80 -5.76 -6.59
N LYS A 84 -14.31 -5.77 -7.82
CA LYS A 84 -15.77 -5.90 -8.05
C LYS A 84 -16.29 -7.20 -7.47
N ASN A 85 -15.57 -8.31 -7.66
CA ASN A 85 -15.96 -9.60 -7.09
C ASN A 85 -16.05 -9.53 -5.57
N ILE A 86 -15.05 -8.92 -4.94
CA ILE A 86 -15.05 -8.76 -3.48
C ILE A 86 -16.23 -7.88 -3.05
N ALA A 87 -16.46 -6.79 -3.77
CA ALA A 87 -17.54 -5.86 -3.42
C ALA A 87 -18.91 -6.54 -3.49
N ASN A 88 -19.16 -7.29 -4.56
CA ASN A 88 -20.42 -8.01 -4.70
C ASN A 88 -20.63 -9.00 -3.57
N ALA A 89 -19.59 -9.80 -3.27
CA ALA A 89 -19.71 -10.80 -2.22
C ALA A 89 -19.88 -10.17 -0.85
N ALA A 90 -19.17 -9.06 -0.59
CA ALA A 90 -19.29 -8.35 0.67
C ALA A 90 -20.69 -7.77 0.84
N TYR A 91 -21.22 -7.17 -0.22
CA TYR A 91 -22.57 -6.63 -0.18
C TYR A 91 -23.58 -7.72 0.17
N ASN A 92 -23.48 -8.86 -0.53
CA ASN A 92 -24.43 -9.95 -0.32
C ASN A 92 -24.34 -10.54 1.08
N ALA A 93 -23.15 -10.55 1.68
CA ALA A 93 -22.95 -11.12 3.00
C ALA A 93 -23.09 -10.09 4.13
N GLY A 94 -23.24 -8.83 3.81
CA GLY A 94 -23.25 -7.77 4.81
C GLY A 94 -21.88 -7.53 5.46
N ALA A 95 -20.80 -7.87 4.76
CA ALA A 95 -19.45 -7.70 5.28
C ALA A 95 -18.90 -6.32 4.92
N LYS A 96 -18.02 -5.82 5.75
CA LYS A 96 -17.38 -4.52 5.55
C LYS A 96 -16.01 -4.72 4.91
N VAL A 97 -15.58 -3.77 4.07
CA VAL A 97 -14.34 -3.89 3.31
C VAL A 97 -13.39 -2.75 3.65
N ILE A 98 -12.14 -3.09 3.93
CA ILE A 98 -11.01 -2.15 3.91
C ILE A 98 -10.20 -2.50 2.66
N HIS A 99 -10.05 -1.53 1.77
CA HIS A 99 -9.36 -1.74 0.50
C HIS A 99 -8.14 -0.85 0.41
N ILE A 100 -7.02 -1.41 -0.02
CA ILE A 100 -5.76 -0.68 -0.11
C ILE A 100 -5.62 -0.09 -1.51
N SER A 101 -5.49 1.22 -1.59
CA SER A 101 -5.34 1.92 -2.85
C SER A 101 -4.02 2.70 -2.85
N THR A 102 -3.92 3.72 -3.69
CA THR A 102 -2.62 4.27 -4.04
C THR A 102 -2.68 5.78 -4.28
N ASP A 103 -1.54 6.43 -4.05
CA ASP A 103 -1.32 7.82 -4.41
C ASP A 103 -1.33 8.03 -5.94
N TYR A 104 -1.18 6.96 -6.73
CA TYR A 104 -1.17 7.07 -8.18
C TYR A 104 -2.53 7.43 -8.78
N VAL A 105 -3.56 7.56 -7.95
CA VAL A 105 -4.84 8.10 -8.45
C VAL A 105 -4.74 9.59 -8.73
N PHE A 106 -3.74 10.27 -8.18
CA PHE A 106 -3.51 11.70 -8.44
C PHE A 106 -2.50 11.89 -9.56
N ASP A 107 -2.52 13.07 -10.20
CA ASP A 107 -1.65 13.31 -11.35
C ASP A 107 -0.23 13.76 -10.99
N GLY A 108 0.02 14.05 -9.73
CA GLY A 108 1.37 14.39 -9.30
C GLY A 108 1.79 15.83 -9.54
N THR A 109 0.85 16.72 -9.85
CA THR A 109 1.18 18.11 -10.19
C THR A 109 0.95 19.10 -9.06
N ALA A 110 0.48 18.64 -7.90
CA ALA A 110 0.22 19.55 -6.79
C ALA A 110 1.50 20.04 -6.13
N HIS A 111 1.36 21.05 -5.31
CA HIS A 111 2.47 21.57 -4.50
C HIS A 111 2.08 21.64 -3.01
N ARG A 112 0.97 21.01 -2.66
CA ARG A 112 0.52 20.80 -1.28
C ARG A 112 0.12 19.36 -1.13
N PRO A 113 0.17 18.83 0.09
CA PRO A 113 -0.24 17.43 0.28
C PRO A 113 -1.65 17.17 -0.24
N TYR A 114 -1.80 16.06 -0.94
CA TYR A 114 -3.10 15.68 -1.50
C TYR A 114 -4.06 15.25 -0.39
N LYS A 115 -5.25 15.84 -0.42
CA LYS A 115 -6.34 15.43 0.47
C LYS A 115 -7.21 14.40 -0.22
N GLU A 116 -7.97 13.65 0.56
CA GLU A 116 -8.86 12.63 0.01
C GLU A 116 -9.89 13.22 -0.95
N SER A 117 -10.30 14.47 -0.69
CA SER A 117 -11.31 15.14 -1.53
C SER A 117 -10.73 15.78 -2.78
N ASP A 118 -9.41 15.80 -2.94
CA ASP A 118 -8.81 16.39 -4.12
C ASP A 118 -9.18 15.60 -5.37
N LYS A 119 -9.26 16.29 -6.49
CA LYS A 119 -9.63 15.68 -7.76
C LYS A 119 -8.62 14.59 -8.14
N VAL A 120 -9.12 13.40 -8.47
CA VAL A 120 -8.26 12.33 -8.96
C VAL A 120 -8.07 12.48 -10.46
N ASN A 121 -6.88 12.12 -10.94
CA ASN A 121 -6.56 12.23 -12.36
C ASN A 121 -5.37 11.33 -12.68
N PRO A 122 -5.57 10.00 -12.65
CA PRO A 122 -4.44 9.10 -12.83
C PRO A 122 -3.82 9.23 -14.21
N VAL A 123 -2.49 9.12 -14.27
CA VAL A 123 -1.74 9.28 -15.51
C VAL A 123 -1.00 8.01 -15.93
N SER A 124 -1.27 6.90 -15.25
CA SER A 124 -0.66 5.61 -15.59
C SER A 124 -1.74 4.54 -15.61
N GLN A 125 -1.44 3.42 -16.25
CA GLN A 125 -2.36 2.28 -16.26
C GLN A 125 -2.59 1.77 -14.85
N TYR A 126 -1.53 1.70 -14.05
CA TYR A 126 -1.66 1.27 -12.67
C TYR A 126 -2.63 2.19 -11.91
N GLY A 127 -2.40 3.49 -11.97
CA GLY A 127 -3.28 4.44 -11.27
C GLY A 127 -4.72 4.38 -11.76
N THR A 128 -4.90 4.26 -13.08
CA THR A 128 -6.24 4.18 -13.65
C THR A 128 -6.96 2.93 -13.15
N SER A 129 -6.28 1.78 -13.15
CA SER A 129 -6.89 0.53 -12.70
C SER A 129 -7.25 0.59 -11.23
N LYS A 130 -6.40 1.18 -10.41
CA LYS A 130 -6.69 1.32 -8.98
C LYS A 130 -7.87 2.26 -8.74
N ARG A 131 -7.95 3.35 -9.51
CA ARG A 131 -9.09 4.25 -9.37
C ARG A 131 -10.39 3.57 -9.78
N LYS A 132 -10.37 2.74 -10.83
CA LYS A 132 -11.56 1.97 -11.21
C LYS A 132 -11.98 1.04 -10.07
N GLY A 133 -11.01 0.44 -9.39
CA GLY A 133 -11.30 -0.40 -8.23
C GLY A 133 -11.95 0.38 -7.11
N GLU A 134 -11.44 1.59 -6.80
CA GLU A 134 -12.07 2.44 -5.80
C GLU A 134 -13.53 2.73 -6.16
N THR A 135 -13.76 3.10 -7.41
CA THR A 135 -15.07 3.52 -7.86
C THR A 135 -16.09 2.38 -7.76
N VAL A 136 -15.72 1.18 -8.24
CA VAL A 136 -16.66 0.06 -8.20
C VAL A 136 -16.94 -0.37 -6.77
N LEU A 137 -15.91 -0.33 -5.91
CA LEU A 137 -16.10 -0.71 -4.51
C LEU A 137 -17.06 0.26 -3.82
N MET A 138 -16.86 1.56 -4.00
CA MET A 138 -17.72 2.55 -3.35
C MET A 138 -19.14 2.51 -3.88
N ALA A 139 -19.32 2.15 -5.16
CA ALA A 139 -20.66 2.05 -5.73
C ALA A 139 -21.44 0.87 -5.15
N LEU A 140 -20.75 -0.25 -4.91
CA LEU A 140 -21.40 -1.47 -4.44
C LEU A 140 -21.45 -1.58 -2.91
N CYS A 141 -20.43 -1.05 -2.24
CA CYS A 141 -20.31 -1.09 -0.78
C CYS A 141 -20.15 0.33 -0.28
N THR A 142 -21.28 0.97 0.02
CA THR A 142 -21.24 2.38 0.44
C THR A 142 -20.58 2.57 1.79
N ASP A 143 -20.40 1.49 2.55
CA ASP A 143 -19.72 1.57 3.83
C ASP A 143 -18.24 1.14 3.77
N ALA A 144 -17.68 1.02 2.58
CA ALA A 144 -16.28 0.62 2.46
C ALA A 144 -15.34 1.70 2.99
N ILE A 145 -14.19 1.25 3.47
CA ILE A 145 -13.07 2.12 3.82
C ILE A 145 -11.97 1.86 2.81
N ILE A 146 -11.45 2.93 2.21
CA ILE A 146 -10.35 2.84 1.25
C ILE A 146 -9.16 3.58 1.85
N LEU A 147 -8.00 2.91 1.87
CA LEU A 147 -6.77 3.51 2.37
C LEU A 147 -5.81 3.72 1.20
N ARG A 148 -5.55 4.97 0.85
CA ARG A 148 -4.55 5.31 -0.17
C ARG A 148 -3.20 5.44 0.50
N THR A 149 -2.20 4.79 -0.07
CA THR A 149 -0.86 4.80 0.52
C THR A 149 0.19 4.94 -0.57
N SER A 150 1.45 5.15 -0.15
CA SER A 150 2.53 5.44 -1.07
C SER A 150 3.83 4.82 -0.60
N TRP A 151 4.68 4.41 -1.55
CA TRP A 151 6.07 4.01 -1.32
C TRP A 151 6.18 2.96 -0.20
N LEU A 152 5.41 1.90 -0.33
CA LEU A 152 5.31 0.86 0.72
C LEU A 152 6.58 0.02 0.78
N TYR A 153 7.04 -0.29 2.00
CA TYR A 153 8.19 -1.15 2.19
C TYR A 153 8.05 -1.94 3.49
N SER A 154 8.78 -3.04 3.55
CA SER A 154 8.87 -3.88 4.75
C SER A 154 10.06 -4.82 4.58
N PRO A 155 10.41 -5.60 5.61
CA PRO A 155 11.42 -6.65 5.41
C PRO A 155 10.97 -7.73 4.43
N TYR A 156 9.67 -7.85 4.18
CA TYR A 156 9.11 -8.86 3.29
C TYR A 156 8.99 -8.32 1.87
N GLY A 157 8.98 -9.24 0.91
CA GLY A 157 8.64 -8.91 -0.46
C GLY A 157 9.72 -8.11 -1.16
N HIS A 158 9.32 -7.45 -2.24
CA HIS A 158 10.20 -6.68 -3.09
C HIS A 158 9.87 -5.20 -2.94
N ASN A 159 10.87 -4.38 -2.63
CA ASN A 159 10.64 -2.96 -2.43
C ASN A 159 11.96 -2.19 -2.54
N PHE A 160 11.83 -0.86 -2.56
CA PHE A 160 12.99 0.03 -2.76
C PHE A 160 14.05 -0.14 -1.68
N VAL A 161 13.63 -0.32 -0.42
CA VAL A 161 14.59 -0.43 0.68
C VAL A 161 15.48 -1.66 0.47
N LYS A 162 14.86 -2.80 0.15
CA LYS A 162 15.63 -4.02 -0.07
C LYS A 162 16.56 -3.90 -1.28
N THR A 163 16.07 -3.26 -2.34
CA THR A 163 16.89 -3.03 -3.53
C THR A 163 18.10 -2.16 -3.19
N MET A 164 17.89 -1.08 -2.44
CA MET A 164 18.99 -0.20 -2.08
C MET A 164 19.99 -0.89 -1.15
N LEU A 165 19.51 -1.69 -0.20
CA LEU A 165 20.43 -2.41 0.68
C LEU A 165 21.31 -3.38 -0.12
N ASN A 166 20.71 -4.10 -1.06
CA ASN A 166 21.49 -5.03 -1.88
C ASN A 166 22.53 -4.29 -2.73
N LYS A 167 22.11 -3.19 -3.38
CA LYS A 167 23.05 -2.43 -4.19
C LYS A 167 24.12 -1.77 -3.34
N GLY A 168 23.76 -1.30 -2.17
CA GLY A 168 24.73 -0.67 -1.26
C GLY A 168 25.79 -1.63 -0.77
N ARG A 169 25.41 -2.88 -0.54
CA ARG A 169 26.37 -3.91 -0.13
C ARG A 169 27.32 -4.27 -1.25
N GLU A 170 26.88 -4.19 -2.50
CA GLU A 170 27.76 -4.43 -3.64
C GLU A 170 28.78 -3.33 -3.82
N GLY A 171 28.47 -2.12 -3.35
CA GLY A 171 29.36 -0.97 -3.49
C GLY A 171 29.25 -0.31 -4.83
N GLY A 172 30.09 0.69 -5.07
CA GLY A 172 30.12 1.40 -6.34
C GLY A 172 29.36 2.70 -6.32
N LYS A 173 28.77 3.04 -7.46
CA LYS A 173 28.08 4.31 -7.62
C LYS A 173 26.66 4.08 -8.10
N LEU A 174 25.71 4.75 -7.46
CA LEU A 174 24.29 4.70 -7.85
C LEU A 174 23.82 6.10 -8.19
N ARG A 175 22.85 6.14 -9.10
CA ARG A 175 22.16 7.38 -9.47
C ARG A 175 20.69 7.22 -9.11
N VAL A 176 20.18 8.12 -8.28
CA VAL A 176 18.80 8.00 -7.79
C VAL A 176 18.06 9.31 -8.02
N VAL A 177 16.83 9.21 -8.50
CA VAL A 177 16.01 10.36 -8.85
C VAL A 177 15.78 11.25 -7.62
N SER A 178 16.02 12.55 -7.77
CA SER A 178 15.93 13.49 -6.66
C SER A 178 14.79 14.49 -6.79
N ASP A 179 14.03 14.46 -7.89
CA ASP A 179 12.95 15.41 -8.10
C ASP A 179 11.57 14.77 -8.15
N GLN A 180 11.44 13.59 -7.54
CA GLN A 180 10.14 13.00 -7.26
C GLN A 180 9.97 12.97 -5.75
N ILE A 181 8.98 13.67 -5.25
CA ILE A 181 8.83 13.99 -3.83
C ILE A 181 7.58 13.29 -3.28
N GLY A 182 7.76 12.56 -2.20
CA GLY A 182 6.65 11.83 -1.57
C GLY A 182 7.00 11.44 -0.17
N THR A 183 6.37 10.38 0.32
CA THR A 183 6.66 9.88 1.66
C THR A 183 6.65 8.35 1.65
N PRO A 184 7.68 7.72 2.21
CA PRO A 184 7.68 6.26 2.39
C PRO A 184 6.60 5.83 3.39
N THR A 185 6.16 4.60 3.26
CA THR A 185 5.23 3.99 4.20
C THR A 185 5.74 2.63 4.62
N TYR A 186 6.04 2.49 5.91
CA TYR A 186 6.43 1.22 6.50
C TYR A 186 5.17 0.37 6.66
N ALA A 187 5.14 -0.79 6.03
CA ALA A 187 3.93 -1.61 6.00
C ALA A 187 3.46 -2.03 7.39
N ARG A 188 4.38 -2.17 8.36
CA ARG A 188 3.99 -2.48 9.74
C ARG A 188 3.13 -1.35 10.32
N ASP A 189 3.45 -0.09 10.00
CA ASP A 189 2.65 1.03 10.50
C ASP A 189 1.27 1.05 9.85
N LEU A 190 1.19 0.77 8.56
CA LEU A 190 -0.12 0.67 7.90
C LEU A 190 -0.93 -0.48 8.47
N ALA A 191 -0.29 -1.61 8.72
CA ALA A 191 -0.96 -2.75 9.34
C ALA A 191 -1.51 -2.38 10.72
N GLY A 192 -0.75 -1.60 11.49
CA GLY A 192 -1.23 -1.12 12.79
C GLY A 192 -2.46 -0.24 12.66
N ALA A 193 -2.47 0.63 11.66
CA ALA A 193 -3.64 1.49 11.41
C ALA A 193 -4.86 0.63 11.04
N ILE A 194 -4.66 -0.38 10.20
CA ILE A 194 -5.76 -1.28 9.83
C ILE A 194 -6.31 -1.99 11.07
N SER A 195 -5.42 -2.47 11.93
CA SER A 195 -5.84 -3.11 13.19
C SER A 195 -6.66 -2.15 14.04
N THR A 196 -6.22 -0.90 14.14
CA THR A 196 -6.95 0.10 14.92
C THR A 196 -8.36 0.30 14.36
N ILE A 197 -8.49 0.36 13.03
CA ILE A 197 -9.80 0.53 12.40
C ILE A 197 -10.69 -0.68 12.70
N LEU A 198 -10.14 -1.89 12.57
CA LEU A 198 -10.93 -3.11 12.82
C LEU A 198 -11.40 -3.20 14.28
N ARG A 199 -10.60 -2.72 15.23
CA ARG A 199 -10.91 -2.79 16.65
C ARG A 199 -11.72 -1.59 17.15
N ALA A 200 -11.88 -0.57 16.32
CA ALA A 200 -12.56 0.65 16.76
C ALA A 200 -14.04 0.39 17.00
N ARG A 201 -14.60 1.15 17.92
CA ARG A 201 -16.03 1.06 18.19
C ARG A 201 -16.86 1.57 17.02
N GLN A 202 -16.34 2.58 16.34
CA GLN A 202 -17.04 3.22 15.24
C GLN A 202 -16.41 2.83 13.92
N TRP A 203 -17.25 2.45 12.97
CA TRP A 203 -16.82 2.21 11.61
C TRP A 203 -17.22 3.44 10.79
N ALA A 204 -16.23 4.19 10.32
CA ALA A 204 -16.47 5.45 9.61
C ALA A 204 -16.09 5.30 8.14
N PRO A 205 -17.07 5.03 7.26
CA PRO A 205 -16.77 4.78 5.85
C PRO A 205 -16.11 5.97 5.15
N GLY A 206 -15.37 5.67 4.09
CA GLY A 206 -14.81 6.70 3.25
C GLY A 206 -13.38 6.43 2.87
N ILE A 207 -12.79 7.42 2.23
CA ILE A 207 -11.41 7.35 1.76
C ILE A 207 -10.50 8.05 2.78
N TYR A 208 -9.39 7.41 3.07
CA TYR A 208 -8.38 7.93 4.00
C TYR A 208 -7.01 7.77 3.38
N ASN A 209 -6.15 8.76 3.55
CA ASN A 209 -4.75 8.66 3.17
C ASN A 209 -3.92 8.15 4.35
N PHE A 210 -2.92 7.33 4.06
CA PHE A 210 -1.97 6.90 5.08
C PHE A 210 -0.56 6.78 4.49
N SER A 211 0.38 7.49 5.09
CA SER A 211 1.81 7.30 4.90
C SER A 211 2.49 7.67 6.20
N ASN A 212 3.78 7.40 6.32
CA ASN A 212 4.50 7.92 7.47
C ASN A 212 4.55 9.45 7.39
N GLU A 213 4.97 10.11 8.45
CA GLU A 213 5.09 11.57 8.46
C GLU A 213 6.38 11.99 7.78
N GLY A 214 6.38 13.21 7.26
CA GLY A 214 7.55 13.78 6.63
C GLY A 214 7.53 13.65 5.13
N VAL A 215 8.59 14.11 4.50
CA VAL A 215 8.65 14.23 3.04
C VAL A 215 10.08 13.98 2.60
N CYS A 216 10.27 13.30 1.47
CA CYS A 216 11.62 13.11 0.92
C CYS A 216 11.53 12.78 -0.56
N SER A 217 12.69 12.84 -1.23
CA SER A 217 12.83 12.30 -2.57
C SER A 217 13.30 10.85 -2.47
N TRP A 218 13.27 10.13 -3.60
CA TRP A 218 13.88 8.80 -3.63
C TRP A 218 15.37 8.87 -3.29
N TYR A 219 16.04 9.92 -3.75
CA TYR A 219 17.45 10.15 -3.42
C TYR A 219 17.64 10.29 -1.90
N ASP A 220 16.81 11.12 -1.26
CA ASP A 220 16.89 11.28 0.20
C ASP A 220 16.65 9.94 0.91
N PHE A 221 15.71 9.17 0.40
CA PHE A 221 15.38 7.86 0.95
C PHE A 221 16.60 6.93 0.87
N ALA A 222 17.22 6.87 -0.31
CA ALA A 222 18.42 6.03 -0.49
C ALA A 222 19.54 6.46 0.44
N LYS A 223 19.76 7.78 0.59
CA LYS A 223 20.79 8.27 1.48
C LYS A 223 20.53 7.85 2.92
N ALA A 224 19.28 7.93 3.37
CA ALA A 224 18.93 7.53 4.73
C ALA A 224 19.13 6.01 4.92
N ILE A 225 18.76 5.23 3.92
CA ILE A 225 18.94 3.77 3.99
C ILE A 225 20.41 3.43 4.20
N PHE A 226 21.28 4.05 3.40
CA PHE A 226 22.71 3.76 3.51
C PHE A 226 23.29 4.24 4.84
N ARG A 227 22.85 5.41 5.30
CA ARG A 227 23.35 5.93 6.59
C ARG A 227 22.93 5.02 7.74
N ILE A 228 21.65 4.63 7.77
CA ILE A 228 21.14 3.81 8.87
C ILE A 228 21.79 2.42 8.85
N ALA A 229 21.95 1.84 7.67
CA ALA A 229 22.55 0.51 7.55
C ALA A 229 24.07 0.52 7.66
N GLY A 230 24.70 1.70 7.72
CA GLY A 230 26.15 1.79 7.82
C GLY A 230 26.89 1.37 6.56
N LEU A 231 26.28 1.56 5.39
CA LEU A 231 26.89 1.16 4.12
C LEU A 231 27.66 2.35 3.55
N LYS A 232 28.99 2.25 3.52
CA LYS A 232 29.85 3.37 3.14
C LYS A 232 30.58 3.17 1.82
N ASP A 233 30.52 1.99 1.24
CA ASP A 233 31.25 1.67 0.03
C ASP A 233 30.49 1.95 -1.25
N CYS A 234 29.30 2.52 -1.13
CA CYS A 234 28.47 2.87 -2.26
C CYS A 234 28.09 4.35 -2.17
N THR A 235 28.32 5.08 -3.23
CA THR A 235 27.94 6.49 -3.28
C THR A 235 26.64 6.64 -4.07
N VAL A 236 25.86 7.65 -3.70
CA VAL A 236 24.56 7.92 -4.34
C VAL A 236 24.61 9.34 -4.88
N ALA A 237 24.35 9.50 -6.17
CA ALA A 237 24.27 10.80 -6.82
C ALA A 237 22.84 11.12 -7.20
N PRO A 238 22.40 12.37 -6.99
CA PRO A 238 21.04 12.76 -7.39
C PRO A 238 20.95 12.99 -8.89
N ILE A 239 19.86 12.55 -9.50
CA ILE A 239 19.61 12.83 -10.91
C ILE A 239 18.15 13.27 -11.08
N PRO A 240 17.87 14.03 -12.16
CA PRO A 240 16.48 14.40 -12.45
C PRO A 240 15.75 13.24 -13.11
N THR A 241 14.42 13.33 -13.11
CA THR A 241 13.56 12.30 -13.67
C THR A 241 13.91 11.98 -15.13
N GLU A 242 14.21 12.99 -15.93
CA GLU A 242 14.48 12.77 -17.35
C GLU A 242 15.74 11.95 -17.60
N ASP A 243 16.62 11.82 -16.60
CA ASP A 243 17.82 10.98 -16.74
C ASP A 243 17.57 9.53 -16.36
N TYR A 244 16.35 9.19 -15.97
CA TYR A 244 15.99 7.83 -15.61
C TYR A 244 14.63 7.50 -16.23
N PRO A 245 14.56 7.33 -17.56
CA PRO A 245 13.27 7.10 -18.21
C PRO A 245 12.62 5.79 -17.81
N THR A 246 11.30 5.83 -17.62
CA THR A 246 10.50 4.66 -17.30
C THR A 246 9.27 4.63 -18.19
N PRO A 247 8.62 3.46 -18.35
CA PRO A 247 7.37 3.42 -19.12
C PRO A 247 6.26 4.27 -18.55
N UNK A 248 6.25 4.35 -17.34
CA UNK A 248 5.21 5.09 -16.78
C UNK A 248 5.72 6.40 -16.42
N SER A 249 4.74 7.15 -16.34
CA SER A 249 5.03 8.45 -15.78
C SER A 249 4.88 8.41 -14.27
N ARG A 250 5.96 8.69 -13.57
CA ARG A 250 5.91 8.71 -12.10
C ARG A 250 5.66 10.14 -11.61
N PRO A 251 4.84 10.30 -10.57
CA PRO A 251 4.46 11.66 -10.14
C PRO A 251 5.63 12.44 -9.57
N ALA A 252 5.68 13.73 -9.93
CA ALA A 252 6.70 14.61 -9.37
C ALA A 252 6.42 14.89 -7.89
N TYR A 253 5.16 14.87 -7.50
CA TYR A 253 4.78 15.17 -6.11
C TYR A 253 3.63 14.27 -5.72
N SER A 254 3.79 13.54 -4.60
CA SER A 254 2.78 12.58 -4.19
C SER A 254 2.56 12.55 -2.69
N VAL A 255 2.91 13.63 -2.00
CA VAL A 255 2.73 13.69 -0.55
C VAL A 255 1.24 13.66 -0.21
N LEU A 256 0.88 12.85 0.78
CA LEU A 256 -0.51 12.67 1.19
C LEU A 256 -0.80 13.40 2.49
N ASP A 257 -1.93 14.08 2.54
CA ASP A 257 -2.44 14.70 3.78
C ASP A 257 -3.16 13.60 4.57
N LYS A 258 -2.76 13.41 5.82
CA LYS A 258 -3.26 12.31 6.64
C LYS A 258 -4.15 12.77 7.80
N THR A 259 -4.64 14.01 7.70
CA THR A 259 -5.44 14.58 8.78
C THR A 259 -6.67 13.75 9.09
N ARG A 260 -7.34 13.25 8.05
CA ARG A 260 -8.61 12.52 8.26
C ARG A 260 -8.43 11.28 9.10
N ILE A 261 -7.44 10.44 8.77
CA ILE A 261 -7.29 9.19 9.52
C ILE A 261 -6.82 9.47 10.95
N LYS A 262 -5.97 10.48 11.13
CA LYS A 262 -5.51 10.83 12.47
C LYS A 262 -6.67 11.28 13.36
N ARG A 263 -7.56 12.10 12.81
CA ARG A 263 -8.69 12.62 13.60
C ARG A 263 -9.77 11.58 13.82
N THR A 264 -10.09 10.81 12.79
CA THR A 264 -11.20 9.86 12.89
C THR A 264 -10.87 8.70 13.82
N TYR A 265 -9.64 8.21 13.77
CA TYR A 265 -9.26 7.00 14.49
C TYR A 265 -8.20 7.25 15.57
N ASP A 266 -7.85 8.50 15.80
CA ASP A 266 -6.88 8.88 16.84
C ASP A 266 -5.55 8.13 16.67
N ILE A 267 -5.08 8.06 15.43
CA ILE A 267 -3.86 7.35 15.09
C ILE A 267 -2.69 8.31 15.13
N ALA A 268 -1.62 7.93 15.83
CA ALA A 268 -0.34 8.63 15.82
C ALA A 268 0.56 7.96 14.78
N ILE A 269 1.10 8.76 13.87
CA ILE A 269 1.88 8.22 12.75
C ILE A 269 3.34 8.58 12.95
N PRO A 270 4.25 7.59 12.95
CA PRO A 270 5.68 7.87 13.11
C PRO A 270 6.27 8.60 11.90
N HIS A 271 7.32 9.36 12.15
CA HIS A 271 8.11 9.97 11.07
C HIS A 271 8.79 8.87 10.24
N TRP A 272 8.93 9.13 8.94
CA TRP A 272 9.41 8.11 8.02
C TRP A 272 10.82 7.59 8.37
N GLU A 273 11.70 8.45 8.89
CA GLU A 273 13.04 7.99 9.25
C GLU A 273 13.02 7.10 10.48
N GLU A 274 12.12 7.38 11.44
CA GLU A 274 11.98 6.51 12.62
C GLU A 274 11.53 5.12 12.21
N SER A 275 10.56 5.04 11.32
CA SER A 275 10.06 3.74 10.85
C SER A 275 11.11 3.01 10.02
N LEU A 276 11.86 3.75 9.20
CA LEU A 276 12.92 3.14 8.41
C LEU A 276 13.97 2.49 9.32
N GLU A 277 14.32 3.19 10.41
CA GLU A 277 15.27 2.63 11.39
C GLU A 277 14.76 1.31 11.94
N LYS A 278 13.48 1.25 12.29
CA LYS A 278 12.89 0.03 12.83
C LYS A 278 12.89 -1.10 11.81
N CYS A 279 12.56 -0.79 10.56
CA CYS A 279 12.52 -1.81 9.51
C CYS A 279 13.92 -2.39 9.26
N ILE A 280 14.92 -1.52 9.15
CA ILE A 280 16.28 -1.99 8.89
C ILE A 280 16.79 -2.82 10.07
N ALA A 281 16.46 -2.41 11.30
CA ALA A 281 16.85 -3.19 12.48
C ALA A 281 16.26 -4.59 12.45
N ARG A 282 14.99 -4.72 12.04
CA ARG A 282 14.36 -6.04 11.89
C ARG A 282 15.10 -6.87 10.83
N MET A 283 15.44 -6.25 9.71
CA MET A 283 16.11 -6.98 8.64
C MET A 283 17.48 -7.47 9.08
N GLU A 284 18.20 -6.66 9.86
CA GLU A 284 19.51 -7.04 10.34
C GLU A 284 19.45 -8.14 11.41
N SER A 285 18.34 -8.24 12.12
CA SER A 285 18.15 -9.29 13.12
C SER A 285 17.60 -10.59 12.52
N GLY A 286 17.39 -10.63 11.22
CA GLY A 286 16.97 -11.85 10.53
C GLY A 286 15.48 -12.04 10.39
N GLU A 287 14.72 -11.02 10.67
CA GLU A 287 13.27 -11.12 10.47
C GLU A 287 12.90 -11.03 9.00
#